data_6ecb5b25cae05e711545d01d35bf9e80
#
_entry.id   6ecb5b25cae05e711545d01d35bf9e80
#
_cell.length_a   1.000
_cell.length_b   1.000
_cell.length_c   1.000
_cell.angle_alpha   90.00
_cell.angle_beta   90.00
_cell.angle_gamma   90.00
#
_symmetry.space_group_name_H-M   'P 1'
#
loop_
_entity.id
_entity.type
_entity.pdbx_description
1 polymer ?
#
loop_
_entity_poly.entity_id
_entity_poly.type
_entity_poly.pdbx_seq_one_letter_code
_entity_poly.pdbx_strand_id
1 'polypeptide(L)'
;MAKVFLGIGHGGSDSGATGNGFKEKDLNLSIGLACRDFLIRHGVEVEMSRTADVTSSIQKRISQCNAYGPDLALDIHNNAGGGDGAEVYHHYAGGRGKTLAENILTEMGSIGQNSRGAKVKKNSAGKDYFGFIRQTLSPAVIVECAFVDNAKDIQIVSTPEKQRAMGFAIARGVLKTLGIPILQPGDVNGDGRVDAADALLALQDSVNLTQLDGVQRTQADLNSDGKVDAQDALKMLQKSVGVE
;
A
#
# COMPACT_ATOMS: atom_id res chain seq x y z
N MET A 1 -6.62 16.93 2.16
CA MET A 1 -5.68 15.81 1.95
C MET A 1 -6.46 14.53 2.10
N ALA A 2 -6.26 13.55 1.21
CA ALA A 2 -6.94 12.28 1.32
C ALA A 2 -6.41 11.48 2.51
N LYS A 3 -7.29 10.75 3.20
CA LYS A 3 -6.98 9.96 4.40
C LYS A 3 -7.19 8.48 4.14
N VAL A 4 -6.23 7.64 4.53
CA VAL A 4 -6.31 6.19 4.42
C VAL A 4 -5.97 5.53 5.75
N PHE A 5 -6.77 4.56 6.16
CA PHE A 5 -6.48 3.72 7.32
C PHE A 5 -5.99 2.35 6.88
N LEU A 6 -4.84 1.93 7.42
CA LEU A 6 -4.28 0.60 7.22
C LEU A 6 -4.42 -0.23 8.50
N GLY A 7 -5.40 -1.11 8.52
CA GLY A 7 -5.46 -2.23 9.45
C GLY A 7 -4.37 -3.23 9.11
N ILE A 8 -3.66 -3.69 10.11
CA ILE A 8 -2.61 -4.71 9.96
C ILE A 8 -3.04 -5.93 10.75
N GLY A 9 -3.44 -6.97 10.03
CA GLY A 9 -3.96 -8.18 10.64
C GLY A 9 -2.97 -8.85 11.59
N HIS A 10 -3.50 -9.44 12.67
CA HIS A 10 -2.74 -10.16 13.69
C HIS A 10 -1.69 -9.30 14.42
N GLY A 11 -0.75 -9.93 15.16
CA GLY A 11 0.35 -9.24 15.86
C GLY A 11 0.52 -9.68 17.32
N GLY A 12 1.70 -9.49 17.86
CA GLY A 12 2.06 -9.91 19.22
C GLY A 12 1.96 -11.44 19.37
N SER A 13 1.12 -11.90 20.27
CA SER A 13 0.88 -13.33 20.51
C SER A 13 0.03 -14.02 19.42
N ASP A 14 -0.69 -13.27 18.59
CA ASP A 14 -1.47 -13.78 17.47
C ASP A 14 -0.61 -13.80 16.20
N SER A 15 -0.13 -14.98 15.83
CA SER A 15 0.70 -15.15 14.62
C SER A 15 -0.08 -15.03 13.31
N GLY A 16 -1.42 -15.17 13.35
CA GLY A 16 -2.19 -15.48 12.16
C GLY A 16 -1.83 -16.83 11.58
N ALA A 17 -2.08 -17.04 10.31
CA ALA A 17 -1.69 -18.25 9.60
C ALA A 17 -0.16 -18.41 9.57
N THR A 18 0.28 -19.69 9.56
CA THR A 18 1.71 -20.03 9.48
C THR A 18 1.93 -21.10 8.42
N GLY A 19 2.98 -20.98 7.64
CA GLY A 19 3.33 -21.94 6.60
C GLY A 19 4.64 -21.57 5.90
N ASN A 20 5.34 -22.54 5.35
CA ASN A 20 6.58 -22.35 4.58
C ASN A 20 7.64 -21.47 5.28
N GLY A 21 7.68 -21.47 6.62
CA GLY A 21 8.62 -20.67 7.42
C GLY A 21 8.15 -19.22 7.69
N PHE A 22 6.98 -18.83 7.22
CA PHE A 22 6.41 -17.47 7.42
C PHE A 22 5.29 -17.47 8.45
N LYS A 23 5.13 -16.30 9.11
CA LYS A 23 3.98 -15.97 9.94
C LYS A 23 3.23 -14.82 9.28
N GLU A 24 1.93 -14.94 9.19
CA GLU A 24 1.08 -13.93 8.55
C GLU A 24 1.27 -12.55 9.17
N LYS A 25 1.35 -12.44 10.50
CA LYS A 25 1.53 -11.17 11.21
C LYS A 25 2.76 -10.38 10.75
N ASP A 26 3.85 -11.07 10.41
CA ASP A 26 5.12 -10.44 10.02
C ASP A 26 5.04 -9.95 8.58
N LEU A 27 4.46 -10.75 7.68
CA LEU A 27 4.18 -10.36 6.30
C LEU A 27 3.23 -9.17 6.23
N ASN A 28 2.12 -9.22 6.98
CA ASN A 28 1.14 -8.13 7.03
C ASN A 28 1.79 -6.80 7.46
N LEU A 29 2.67 -6.85 8.48
CA LEU A 29 3.36 -5.66 8.96
C LEU A 29 4.32 -5.09 7.91
N SER A 30 5.15 -5.94 7.32
CA SER A 30 6.12 -5.52 6.31
C SER A 30 5.44 -4.92 5.07
N ILE A 31 4.42 -5.58 4.55
CA ILE A 31 3.61 -5.11 3.41
C ILE A 31 2.89 -3.80 3.76
N GLY A 32 2.30 -3.72 4.95
CA GLY A 32 1.58 -2.53 5.40
C GLY A 32 2.47 -1.31 5.59
N LEU A 33 3.69 -1.48 6.13
CA LEU A 33 4.68 -0.40 6.25
C LEU A 33 5.09 0.13 4.87
N ALA A 34 5.37 -0.76 3.92
CA ALA A 34 5.70 -0.37 2.55
C ALA A 34 4.53 0.36 1.86
N CYS A 35 3.30 -0.11 2.05
CA CYS A 35 2.09 0.55 1.54
C CYS A 35 1.96 1.97 2.10
N ARG A 36 2.10 2.14 3.42
CA ARG A 36 2.08 3.44 4.10
C ARG A 36 3.11 4.39 3.50
N ASP A 37 4.36 3.95 3.41
CA ASP A 37 5.47 4.81 2.96
C ASP A 37 5.25 5.29 1.52
N PHE A 38 4.71 4.42 0.66
CA PHE A 38 4.34 4.80 -0.70
C PHE A 38 3.19 5.83 -0.73
N LEU A 39 2.14 5.63 0.05
CA LEU A 39 1.00 6.55 0.13
C LEU A 39 1.40 7.92 0.66
N ILE A 40 2.23 7.98 1.71
CA ILE A 40 2.73 9.24 2.27
C ILE A 40 3.53 10.03 1.23
N ARG A 41 4.38 9.34 0.44
CA ARG A 41 5.13 9.96 -0.68
C ARG A 41 4.23 10.59 -1.75
N HIS A 42 2.98 10.18 -1.83
CA HIS A 42 1.97 10.71 -2.76
C HIS A 42 0.98 11.67 -2.08
N GLY A 43 1.35 12.23 -0.92
CA GLY A 43 0.56 13.24 -0.21
C GLY A 43 -0.72 12.70 0.45
N VAL A 44 -0.79 11.39 0.72
CA VAL A 44 -1.90 10.79 1.46
C VAL A 44 -1.58 10.75 2.96
N GLU A 45 -2.50 11.19 3.79
CA GLU A 45 -2.42 11.04 5.24
C GLU A 45 -2.79 9.59 5.61
N VAL A 46 -1.91 8.91 6.36
CA VAL A 46 -2.08 7.49 6.66
C VAL A 46 -2.00 7.23 8.15
N GLU A 47 -3.02 6.58 8.71
CA GLU A 47 -2.97 5.98 10.04
C GLU A 47 -2.92 4.45 9.94
N MET A 48 -2.11 3.83 10.80
CA MET A 48 -1.97 2.37 10.88
C MET A 48 -2.45 1.86 12.24
N SER A 49 -3.07 0.69 12.26
CA SER A 49 -3.50 0.03 13.52
C SER A 49 -2.31 -0.42 14.39
N ARG A 50 -1.18 -0.69 13.78
CA ARG A 50 0.11 -0.99 14.42
C ARG A 50 1.27 -0.74 13.46
N THR A 51 2.42 -0.34 14.00
CA THR A 51 3.69 -0.13 13.27
C THR A 51 4.82 -1.02 13.79
N ALA A 52 4.50 -1.91 14.73
CA ALA A 52 5.41 -2.88 15.34
C ALA A 52 4.68 -4.21 15.57
N ASP A 53 5.41 -5.26 16.01
CA ASP A 53 4.82 -6.53 16.37
C ASP A 53 4.14 -6.46 17.76
N VAL A 54 2.97 -5.85 17.78
CA VAL A 54 2.12 -5.71 18.98
C VAL A 54 0.72 -6.23 18.69
N THR A 55 0.01 -6.70 19.71
CA THR A 55 -1.36 -7.21 19.58
C THR A 55 -2.32 -6.10 19.11
N SER A 56 -3.06 -6.38 18.05
CA SER A 56 -4.09 -5.49 17.52
C SER A 56 -5.36 -6.28 17.21
N SER A 57 -6.30 -6.30 18.17
CA SER A 57 -7.58 -6.99 17.98
C SER A 57 -8.42 -6.34 16.88
N ILE A 58 -9.32 -7.13 16.29
CA ILE A 58 -10.25 -6.62 15.27
C ILE A 58 -11.07 -5.42 15.79
N GLN A 59 -11.51 -5.46 17.04
CA GLN A 59 -12.29 -4.35 17.62
C GLN A 59 -11.45 -3.08 17.77
N LYS A 60 -10.17 -3.22 18.15
CA LYS A 60 -9.24 -2.09 18.21
C LYS A 60 -9.06 -1.46 16.84
N ARG A 61 -8.81 -2.27 15.79
CA ARG A 61 -8.66 -1.78 14.42
C ARG A 61 -9.90 -1.03 13.93
N ILE A 62 -11.10 -1.58 14.18
CA ILE A 62 -12.37 -0.94 13.84
C ILE A 62 -12.53 0.40 14.56
N SER A 63 -12.28 0.43 15.88
CA SER A 63 -12.40 1.66 16.67
C SER A 63 -11.44 2.75 16.22
N GLN A 64 -10.18 2.41 15.95
CA GLN A 64 -9.17 3.34 15.44
C GLN A 64 -9.59 3.87 14.05
N CYS A 65 -9.98 3.00 13.13
CA CYS A 65 -10.46 3.37 11.81
C CYS A 65 -11.62 4.36 11.87
N ASN A 66 -12.65 4.06 12.68
CA ASN A 66 -13.82 4.92 12.80
C ASN A 66 -13.50 6.27 13.48
N ALA A 67 -12.59 6.28 14.45
CA ALA A 67 -12.14 7.52 15.10
C ALA A 67 -11.32 8.41 14.14
N TYR A 68 -10.50 7.81 13.29
CA TYR A 68 -9.69 8.53 12.30
C TYR A 68 -10.52 9.10 11.14
N GLY A 69 -11.61 8.43 10.74
CA GLY A 69 -12.51 8.86 9.68
C GLY A 69 -11.85 8.93 8.29
N PRO A 70 -11.28 7.83 7.78
CA PRO A 70 -10.56 7.83 6.51
C PRO A 70 -11.52 7.87 5.31
N ASP A 71 -11.02 8.29 4.13
CA ASP A 71 -11.72 8.17 2.84
C ASP A 71 -11.80 6.73 2.37
N LEU A 72 -10.78 5.92 2.68
CA LEU A 72 -10.68 4.48 2.40
C LEU A 72 -10.00 3.75 3.57
N ALA A 73 -10.46 2.53 3.84
CA ALA A 73 -9.89 1.66 4.86
C ALA A 73 -9.51 0.30 4.28
N LEU A 74 -8.33 -0.20 4.66
CA LEU A 74 -7.85 -1.52 4.28
C LEU A 74 -7.47 -2.31 5.53
N ASP A 75 -7.76 -3.63 5.56
CA ASP A 75 -7.19 -4.55 6.54
C ASP A 75 -6.31 -5.55 5.78
N ILE A 76 -4.99 -5.49 5.98
CA ILE A 76 -3.99 -6.25 5.22
C ILE A 76 -3.76 -7.58 5.92
N HIS A 77 -3.89 -8.66 5.16
CA HIS A 77 -3.80 -10.04 5.54
C HIS A 77 -3.05 -10.89 4.51
N ASN A 78 -2.68 -12.10 4.92
CA ASN A 78 -2.27 -13.18 4.05
C ASN A 78 -3.10 -14.42 4.40
N ASN A 79 -3.53 -15.14 3.38
CA ASN A 79 -4.51 -16.22 3.48
C ASN A 79 -3.86 -17.57 3.87
N ALA A 80 -4.71 -18.55 4.17
CA ALA A 80 -4.34 -19.96 4.29
C ALA A 80 -5.52 -20.85 3.85
N GLY A 81 -5.25 -22.13 3.59
CA GLY A 81 -6.23 -23.11 3.13
C GLY A 81 -5.89 -23.70 1.76
N GLY A 82 -4.61 -23.66 1.36
CA GLY A 82 -4.08 -24.31 0.17
C GLY A 82 -4.48 -23.64 -1.16
N GLY A 83 -4.97 -22.40 -1.11
CA GLY A 83 -5.29 -21.63 -2.32
C GLY A 83 -4.04 -21.06 -3.00
N ASP A 84 -4.23 -20.36 -4.13
CA ASP A 84 -3.17 -19.75 -4.93
C ASP A 84 -3.67 -18.43 -5.50
N GLY A 85 -3.05 -17.30 -5.11
CA GLY A 85 -3.36 -15.95 -5.60
C GLY A 85 -4.09 -15.03 -4.61
N ALA A 86 -4.12 -13.73 -4.95
CA ALA A 86 -4.71 -12.70 -4.12
C ALA A 86 -6.24 -12.67 -4.17
N GLU A 87 -6.86 -12.34 -3.05
CA GLU A 87 -8.30 -12.08 -2.92
C GLU A 87 -8.51 -10.74 -2.23
N VAL A 88 -9.49 -9.96 -2.68
CA VAL A 88 -9.86 -8.74 -1.94
C VAL A 88 -11.37 -8.75 -1.67
N TYR A 89 -11.72 -8.76 -0.38
CA TYR A 89 -13.12 -8.73 0.05
C TYR A 89 -13.59 -7.30 0.23
N HIS A 90 -14.81 -7.02 -0.24
CA HIS A 90 -15.46 -5.72 -0.12
C HIS A 90 -16.90 -5.86 0.38
N HIS A 91 -17.53 -4.74 0.72
CA HIS A 91 -18.93 -4.70 1.17
C HIS A 91 -19.88 -5.24 0.10
N TYR A 92 -20.86 -6.04 0.52
CA TYR A 92 -21.80 -6.72 -0.40
C TYR A 92 -22.61 -5.76 -1.29
N ALA A 93 -22.82 -4.51 -0.89
CA ALA A 93 -23.47 -3.50 -1.70
C ALA A 93 -22.57 -2.92 -2.82
N GLY A 94 -21.28 -3.30 -2.87
CA GLY A 94 -20.35 -2.80 -3.87
C GLY A 94 -19.84 -1.38 -3.58
N GLY A 95 -20.05 -0.47 -4.52
CA GLY A 95 -19.65 0.93 -4.39
C GLY A 95 -18.12 1.12 -4.39
N ARG A 96 -17.64 2.15 -3.71
CA ARG A 96 -16.21 2.54 -3.69
C ARG A 96 -15.30 1.45 -3.14
N GLY A 97 -15.79 0.61 -2.21
CA GLY A 97 -15.04 -0.56 -1.73
C GLY A 97 -14.80 -1.61 -2.81
N LYS A 98 -15.76 -1.86 -3.71
CA LYS A 98 -15.58 -2.75 -4.86
C LYS A 98 -14.54 -2.19 -5.83
N THR A 99 -14.63 -0.91 -6.19
CA THR A 99 -13.64 -0.24 -7.05
C THR A 99 -12.24 -0.33 -6.45
N LEU A 100 -12.10 -0.12 -5.13
CA LEU A 100 -10.83 -0.26 -4.42
C LEU A 100 -10.28 -1.70 -4.55
N ALA A 101 -11.13 -2.70 -4.33
CA ALA A 101 -10.74 -4.11 -4.44
C ALA A 101 -10.24 -4.46 -5.85
N GLU A 102 -10.95 -4.03 -6.88
CA GLU A 102 -10.60 -4.26 -8.29
C GLU A 102 -9.29 -3.57 -8.68
N ASN A 103 -9.09 -2.31 -8.27
CA ASN A 103 -7.86 -1.58 -8.52
C ASN A 103 -6.65 -2.22 -7.82
N ILE A 104 -6.79 -2.64 -6.57
CA ILE A 104 -5.72 -3.35 -5.83
C ILE A 104 -5.33 -4.64 -6.56
N LEU A 105 -6.31 -5.46 -6.94
CA LEU A 105 -6.04 -6.72 -7.64
C LEU A 105 -5.37 -6.50 -9.00
N THR A 106 -5.74 -5.46 -9.72
CA THR A 106 -5.09 -5.07 -10.98
C THR A 106 -3.61 -4.77 -10.77
N GLU A 107 -3.29 -4.00 -9.73
CA GLU A 107 -1.90 -3.66 -9.41
C GLU A 107 -1.09 -4.84 -8.86
N MET A 108 -1.71 -5.73 -8.08
CA MET A 108 -1.08 -6.99 -7.67
C MET A 108 -0.77 -7.88 -8.88
N GLY A 109 -1.65 -7.91 -9.87
CA GLY A 109 -1.41 -8.61 -11.14
C GLY A 109 -0.18 -8.08 -11.88
N SER A 110 0.09 -6.77 -11.83
CA SER A 110 1.27 -6.17 -12.47
C SER A 110 2.61 -6.62 -11.90
N ILE A 111 2.63 -7.12 -10.68
CA ILE A 111 3.82 -7.70 -10.04
C ILE A 111 3.87 -9.24 -10.10
N GLY A 112 2.97 -9.85 -10.87
CA GLY A 112 2.94 -11.29 -11.11
C GLY A 112 2.06 -12.10 -10.15
N GLN A 113 1.27 -11.46 -9.28
CA GLN A 113 0.34 -12.18 -8.41
C GLN A 113 -0.95 -12.54 -9.17
N ASN A 114 -1.38 -13.80 -9.07
CA ASN A 114 -2.67 -14.17 -9.66
C ASN A 114 -3.82 -13.54 -8.89
N SER A 115 -4.88 -13.18 -9.63
CA SER A 115 -6.11 -12.68 -9.03
C SER A 115 -7.14 -13.78 -8.88
N ARG A 116 -7.66 -13.96 -7.67
CA ARG A 116 -8.86 -14.77 -7.38
C ARG A 116 -10.12 -13.91 -7.36
N GLY A 117 -10.00 -12.63 -7.67
CA GLY A 117 -11.08 -11.67 -7.85
C GLY A 117 -11.49 -10.91 -6.60
N ALA A 118 -12.20 -9.81 -6.84
CA ALA A 118 -12.91 -9.06 -5.80
C ALA A 118 -14.11 -9.88 -5.31
N LYS A 119 -14.25 -10.04 -4.00
CA LYS A 119 -15.18 -11.00 -3.39
C LYS A 119 -16.10 -10.38 -2.36
N VAL A 120 -17.23 -11.02 -2.20
CA VAL A 120 -18.19 -10.78 -1.12
C VAL A 120 -18.36 -12.07 -0.34
N LYS A 121 -18.35 -11.97 0.99
CA LYS A 121 -18.69 -13.09 1.88
C LYS A 121 -19.74 -12.62 2.88
N LYS A 122 -20.86 -13.32 2.93
CA LYS A 122 -21.96 -13.04 3.87
C LYS A 122 -21.98 -14.04 5.02
N ASN A 123 -22.42 -13.57 6.18
CA ASN A 123 -22.74 -14.43 7.33
C ASN A 123 -24.17 -14.98 7.22
N SER A 124 -24.59 -15.79 8.19
CA SER A 124 -25.93 -16.39 8.23
C SER A 124 -27.08 -15.37 8.30
N ALA A 125 -26.80 -14.14 8.75
CA ALA A 125 -27.77 -13.06 8.80
C ALA A 125 -27.79 -12.21 7.51
N GLY A 126 -27.10 -12.63 6.44
CA GLY A 126 -27.06 -11.94 5.15
C GLY A 126 -26.19 -10.69 5.12
N LYS A 127 -25.50 -10.34 6.21
CA LYS A 127 -24.58 -9.21 6.34
C LYS A 127 -23.16 -9.64 5.99
N ASP A 128 -22.27 -8.66 5.75
CA ASP A 128 -20.84 -8.97 5.52
C ASP A 128 -20.27 -9.83 6.65
N TYR A 129 -19.57 -10.89 6.27
CA TYR A 129 -18.95 -11.83 7.20
C TYR A 129 -17.87 -11.16 8.04
N PHE A 130 -16.98 -10.41 7.39
CA PHE A 130 -15.84 -9.78 8.03
C PHE A 130 -16.24 -8.57 8.87
N GLY A 131 -15.85 -8.58 10.14
CA GLY A 131 -16.19 -7.53 11.09
C GLY A 131 -15.65 -6.17 10.66
N PHE A 132 -14.44 -6.11 10.12
CA PHE A 132 -13.83 -4.87 9.64
C PHE A 132 -14.68 -4.20 8.54
N ILE A 133 -15.09 -4.95 7.52
CA ILE A 133 -15.96 -4.44 6.44
C ILE A 133 -17.32 -4.00 6.97
N ARG A 134 -17.91 -4.80 7.88
CA ARG A 134 -19.27 -4.57 8.37
C ARG A 134 -19.41 -3.40 9.33
N GLN A 135 -18.36 -3.09 10.12
CA GLN A 135 -18.45 -2.17 11.26
C GLN A 135 -17.65 -0.88 11.08
N THR A 136 -16.82 -0.78 10.05
CA THR A 136 -16.19 0.49 9.68
C THR A 136 -17.20 1.39 8.96
N LEU A 137 -17.09 2.70 9.18
CA LEU A 137 -17.97 3.70 8.60
C LEU A 137 -17.52 4.14 7.21
N SER A 138 -16.26 3.91 6.88
CA SER A 138 -15.66 4.23 5.58
C SER A 138 -15.73 3.05 4.62
N PRO A 139 -15.63 3.26 3.30
CA PRO A 139 -15.44 2.18 2.34
C PRO A 139 -14.23 1.33 2.72
N ALA A 140 -14.45 0.06 3.05
CA ALA A 140 -13.46 -0.83 3.60
C ALA A 140 -13.29 -2.12 2.78
N VAL A 141 -12.04 -2.63 2.76
CA VAL A 141 -11.69 -3.91 2.15
C VAL A 141 -10.82 -4.75 3.08
N ILE A 142 -10.83 -6.08 2.89
CA ILE A 142 -9.79 -6.97 3.41
C ILE A 142 -8.97 -7.46 2.23
N VAL A 143 -7.66 -7.28 2.33
CA VAL A 143 -6.70 -7.63 1.29
C VAL A 143 -5.96 -8.89 1.71
N GLU A 144 -6.19 -9.99 1.02
CA GLU A 144 -5.49 -11.26 1.19
C GLU A 144 -4.42 -11.37 0.10
N CYS A 145 -3.16 -11.11 0.48
CA CYS A 145 -2.07 -10.89 -0.49
C CYS A 145 -1.59 -12.20 -1.14
N ALA A 146 -1.46 -13.26 -0.35
CA ALA A 146 -0.96 -14.58 -0.78
C ALA A 146 -1.38 -15.65 0.23
N PHE A 147 -1.32 -16.93 -0.15
CA PHE A 147 -1.55 -18.07 0.75
C PHE A 147 -0.23 -18.52 1.37
N VAL A 148 -0.07 -18.35 2.68
CA VAL A 148 1.16 -18.67 3.40
C VAL A 148 1.49 -20.18 3.40
N ASP A 149 0.49 -21.03 3.25
CA ASP A 149 0.60 -22.49 3.22
C ASP A 149 0.78 -23.06 1.78
N ASN A 150 0.75 -22.23 0.75
CA ASN A 150 1.06 -22.63 -0.62
C ASN A 150 2.51 -22.27 -0.97
N ALA A 151 3.33 -23.29 -1.26
CA ALA A 151 4.77 -23.11 -1.51
C ALA A 151 5.09 -22.29 -2.77
N LYS A 152 4.19 -22.22 -3.75
CA LYS A 152 4.34 -21.38 -4.95
C LYS A 152 3.88 -19.96 -4.68
N ASP A 153 2.68 -19.80 -4.11
CA ASP A 153 2.08 -18.49 -3.91
C ASP A 153 2.87 -17.63 -2.92
N ILE A 154 3.41 -18.24 -1.85
CA ILE A 154 4.23 -17.52 -0.87
C ILE A 154 5.49 -16.89 -1.48
N GLN A 155 5.97 -17.39 -2.63
CA GLN A 155 7.14 -16.82 -3.27
C GLN A 155 6.97 -15.36 -3.71
N ILE A 156 5.72 -14.90 -3.90
CA ILE A 156 5.44 -13.51 -4.29
C ILE A 156 5.74 -12.51 -3.16
N VAL A 157 5.81 -12.97 -1.91
CA VAL A 157 6.11 -12.15 -0.71
C VAL A 157 7.26 -12.74 0.11
N SER A 158 8.09 -13.62 -0.46
CA SER A 158 9.11 -14.38 0.27
C SER A 158 10.35 -13.59 0.68
N THR A 159 10.57 -12.40 0.13
CA THR A 159 11.71 -11.52 0.47
C THR A 159 11.22 -10.13 0.84
N PRO A 160 12.05 -9.33 1.57
CA PRO A 160 11.70 -7.93 1.89
C PRO A 160 11.38 -7.08 0.66
N GLU A 161 12.10 -7.28 -0.45
CA GLU A 161 11.88 -6.56 -1.72
C GLU A 161 10.51 -6.91 -2.32
N LYS A 162 10.14 -8.19 -2.30
CA LYS A 162 8.84 -8.67 -2.78
C LYS A 162 7.69 -8.19 -1.89
N GLN A 163 7.89 -8.18 -0.57
CA GLN A 163 6.91 -7.61 0.38
C GLN A 163 6.72 -6.12 0.12
N ARG A 164 7.81 -5.40 -0.15
CA ARG A 164 7.75 -3.99 -0.55
C ARG A 164 7.01 -3.80 -1.86
N ALA A 165 7.30 -4.61 -2.87
CA ALA A 165 6.59 -4.56 -4.16
C ALA A 165 5.09 -4.81 -3.99
N MET A 166 4.69 -5.74 -3.13
CA MET A 166 3.29 -6.00 -2.78
C MET A 166 2.65 -4.79 -2.10
N GLY A 167 3.32 -4.18 -1.12
CA GLY A 167 2.84 -2.96 -0.45
C GLY A 167 2.65 -1.80 -1.43
N PHE A 168 3.59 -1.62 -2.36
CA PHE A 168 3.49 -0.62 -3.41
C PHE A 168 2.34 -0.90 -4.39
N ALA A 169 2.09 -2.16 -4.75
CA ALA A 169 0.96 -2.54 -5.58
C ALA A 169 -0.38 -2.20 -4.90
N ILE A 170 -0.53 -2.52 -3.61
CA ILE A 170 -1.71 -2.13 -2.83
C ILE A 170 -1.87 -0.60 -2.84
N ALA A 171 -0.81 0.14 -2.57
CA ALA A 171 -0.84 1.61 -2.53
C ALA A 171 -1.23 2.22 -3.88
N ARG A 172 -0.72 1.69 -5.00
CA ARG A 172 -1.13 2.13 -6.35
C ARG A 172 -2.63 1.92 -6.59
N GLY A 173 -3.19 0.79 -6.16
CA GLY A 173 -4.63 0.55 -6.22
C GLY A 173 -5.45 1.55 -5.40
N VAL A 174 -4.94 1.94 -4.23
CA VAL A 174 -5.52 3.01 -3.38
C VAL A 174 -5.48 4.35 -4.11
N LEU A 175 -4.31 4.76 -4.63
CA LEU A 175 -4.15 6.04 -5.33
C LEU A 175 -5.08 6.13 -6.56
N LYS A 176 -5.18 5.06 -7.37
CA LYS A 176 -6.14 4.99 -8.48
C LYS A 176 -7.57 5.21 -8.02
N THR A 177 -7.96 4.60 -6.89
CA THR A 177 -9.32 4.75 -6.34
C THR A 177 -9.57 6.16 -5.82
N LEU A 178 -8.54 6.84 -5.31
CA LEU A 178 -8.60 8.22 -4.86
C LEU A 178 -8.52 9.24 -6.02
N GLY A 179 -8.11 8.81 -7.22
CA GLY A 179 -7.85 9.69 -8.36
C GLY A 179 -6.56 10.51 -8.20
N ILE A 180 -5.61 10.00 -7.42
CA ILE A 180 -4.31 10.65 -7.19
C ILE A 180 -3.32 10.08 -8.20
N PRO A 181 -2.59 10.94 -8.96
CA PRO A 181 -1.57 10.50 -9.89
C PRO A 181 -0.47 9.68 -9.21
N ILE A 182 0.01 8.64 -9.89
CA ILE A 182 1.14 7.84 -9.40
C ILE A 182 2.41 8.47 -9.95
N LEU A 183 3.11 9.19 -9.10
CA LEU A 183 4.36 9.84 -9.44
C LEU A 183 5.51 8.82 -9.43
N GLN A 184 6.43 8.95 -10.36
CA GLN A 184 7.65 8.16 -10.38
C GLN A 184 8.74 8.86 -9.54
N PRO A 185 9.59 8.13 -8.80
CA PRO A 185 10.74 8.75 -8.16
C PRO A 185 11.59 9.50 -9.19
N GLY A 186 11.84 10.78 -8.94
CA GLY A 186 12.51 11.70 -9.86
C GLY A 186 11.59 12.54 -10.74
N ASP A 187 10.30 12.20 -10.83
CA ASP A 187 9.29 13.01 -11.53
C ASP A 187 8.80 14.09 -10.56
N VAL A 188 9.53 15.19 -10.52
CA VAL A 188 9.32 16.30 -9.58
C VAL A 188 8.20 17.23 -10.05
N ASN A 189 8.06 17.40 -11.37
CA ASN A 189 7.04 18.26 -11.97
C ASN A 189 5.69 17.55 -12.17
N GLY A 190 5.63 16.21 -12.03
CA GLY A 190 4.42 15.42 -12.15
C GLY A 190 3.93 15.20 -13.59
N ASP A 191 4.77 15.34 -14.59
CA ASP A 191 4.38 15.17 -16.00
C ASP A 191 4.45 13.71 -16.49
N GLY A 192 4.90 12.78 -15.62
CA GLY A 192 5.02 11.35 -15.90
C GLY A 192 6.36 10.94 -16.50
N ARG A 193 7.34 11.83 -16.55
CA ARG A 193 8.70 11.60 -17.03
C ARG A 193 9.70 11.91 -15.94
N VAL A 194 10.91 11.42 -16.10
CA VAL A 194 12.05 11.86 -15.29
C VAL A 194 13.09 12.38 -16.26
N ASP A 195 13.26 13.70 -16.31
CA ASP A 195 14.15 14.33 -17.28
C ASP A 195 14.89 15.56 -16.72
N ALA A 196 15.48 16.36 -17.61
CA ALA A 196 16.25 17.54 -17.24
C ALA A 196 15.38 18.63 -16.57
N ALA A 197 14.07 18.66 -16.81
CA ALA A 197 13.18 19.63 -16.15
C ALA A 197 13.05 19.34 -14.66
N ASP A 198 12.97 18.06 -14.28
CA ASP A 198 12.94 17.62 -12.88
C ASP A 198 14.26 17.91 -12.17
N ALA A 199 15.39 17.58 -12.83
CA ALA A 199 16.71 17.86 -12.31
C ALA A 199 16.92 19.37 -12.09
N LEU A 200 16.40 20.21 -12.97
CA LEU A 200 16.44 21.66 -12.81
C LEU A 200 15.63 22.11 -11.60
N LEU A 201 14.42 21.58 -11.38
CA LEU A 201 13.61 21.89 -10.20
C LEU A 201 14.32 21.51 -8.90
N ALA A 202 14.92 20.33 -8.84
CA ALA A 202 15.70 19.88 -7.70
C ALA A 202 16.89 20.82 -7.42
N LEU A 203 17.65 21.24 -8.45
CA LEU A 203 18.75 22.19 -8.31
C LEU A 203 18.25 23.57 -7.86
N GLN A 204 17.16 24.06 -8.40
CA GLN A 204 16.58 25.36 -8.01
C GLN A 204 16.14 25.35 -6.53
N ASP A 205 15.54 24.25 -6.06
CA ASP A 205 15.19 24.09 -4.63
C ASP A 205 16.43 24.06 -3.75
N SER A 206 17.49 23.36 -4.16
CA SER A 206 18.72 23.23 -3.38
C SER A 206 19.42 24.57 -3.12
N VAL A 207 19.20 25.55 -4.00
CA VAL A 207 19.78 26.92 -3.88
C VAL A 207 18.72 27.97 -3.52
N ASN A 208 17.54 27.55 -3.08
CA ASN A 208 16.42 28.40 -2.68
C ASN A 208 15.90 29.35 -3.77
N LEU A 209 16.03 29.01 -5.04
CA LEU A 209 15.42 29.73 -6.17
C LEU A 209 13.97 29.32 -6.41
N THR A 210 13.58 28.14 -5.97
CA THR A 210 12.20 27.68 -5.89
C THR A 210 11.96 27.02 -4.55
N GLN A 211 10.70 26.70 -4.23
CA GLN A 211 10.34 25.94 -3.04
C GLN A 211 9.46 24.77 -3.45
N LEU A 212 10.02 23.57 -3.41
CA LEU A 212 9.26 22.34 -3.63
C LEU A 212 8.37 22.05 -2.42
N ASP A 213 7.16 21.56 -2.67
CA ASP A 213 6.30 21.04 -1.60
C ASP A 213 6.83 19.70 -1.05
N GLY A 214 6.20 19.19 0.02
CA GLY A 214 6.65 17.97 0.69
C GLY A 214 6.60 16.72 -0.21
N VAL A 215 5.66 16.65 -1.15
CA VAL A 215 5.54 15.54 -2.11
C VAL A 215 6.64 15.64 -3.15
N GLN A 216 6.83 16.82 -3.74
CA GLN A 216 7.87 17.10 -4.72
C GLN A 216 9.28 16.86 -4.14
N ARG A 217 9.54 17.29 -2.90
CA ARG A 217 10.81 17.01 -2.21
C ARG A 217 11.07 15.52 -2.04
N THR A 218 10.03 14.76 -1.70
CA THR A 218 10.15 13.31 -1.55
C THR A 218 10.41 12.62 -2.89
N GLN A 219 9.86 13.13 -4.00
CA GLN A 219 10.17 12.63 -5.33
C GLN A 219 11.59 13.04 -5.78
N ALA A 220 12.04 14.22 -5.38
CA ALA A 220 13.34 14.75 -5.73
C ALA A 220 14.50 14.08 -4.97
N ASP A 221 14.30 13.58 -3.76
CA ASP A 221 15.31 12.86 -2.96
C ASP A 221 15.48 11.42 -3.49
N LEU A 222 16.23 11.27 -4.57
CA LEU A 222 16.47 9.97 -5.22
C LEU A 222 17.48 9.09 -4.49
N ASN A 223 18.37 9.67 -3.68
CA ASN A 223 19.33 8.92 -2.90
C ASN A 223 18.80 8.55 -1.50
N SER A 224 17.62 9.12 -1.11
CA SER A 224 16.94 8.90 0.17
C SER A 224 17.80 9.31 1.40
N ASP A 225 18.61 10.37 1.26
CA ASP A 225 19.41 10.90 2.36
C ASP A 225 18.70 12.00 3.17
N GLY A 226 17.46 12.35 2.79
CA GLY A 226 16.60 13.37 3.40
C GLY A 226 16.87 14.78 2.94
N LYS A 227 17.72 14.98 1.92
CA LYS A 227 18.00 16.28 1.30
C LYS A 227 17.61 16.26 -0.16
N VAL A 228 17.47 17.43 -0.75
CA VAL A 228 17.35 17.60 -2.20
C VAL A 228 18.53 18.45 -2.64
N ASP A 229 19.45 17.86 -3.39
CA ASP A 229 20.69 18.53 -3.79
C ASP A 229 21.18 18.10 -5.19
N ALA A 230 22.42 18.52 -5.55
CA ALA A 230 23.01 18.24 -6.85
C ALA A 230 23.22 16.73 -7.12
N GLN A 231 23.31 15.89 -6.08
CA GLN A 231 23.47 14.43 -6.25
C GLN A 231 22.17 13.81 -6.78
N ASP A 232 21.01 14.29 -6.29
CA ASP A 232 19.71 13.84 -6.76
C ASP A 232 19.47 14.30 -8.21
N ALA A 233 19.76 15.55 -8.51
CA ALA A 233 19.67 16.08 -9.86
C ALA A 233 20.55 15.29 -10.84
N LEU A 234 21.76 14.92 -10.44
CA LEU A 234 22.63 14.06 -11.25
C LEU A 234 22.00 12.69 -11.51
N LYS A 235 21.42 12.04 -10.48
CA LYS A 235 20.71 10.76 -10.63
C LYS A 235 19.49 10.89 -11.56
N MET A 236 18.74 11.99 -11.49
CA MET A 236 17.64 12.24 -12.43
C MET A 236 18.14 12.32 -13.87
N LEU A 237 19.24 13.04 -14.11
CA LEU A 237 19.86 13.12 -15.44
C LEU A 237 20.38 11.76 -15.93
N GLN A 238 21.05 10.99 -15.06
CA GLN A 238 21.49 9.62 -15.39
C GLN A 238 20.31 8.73 -15.80
N LYS A 239 19.24 8.76 -15.02
CA LYS A 239 18.00 8.01 -15.30
C LYS A 239 17.35 8.45 -16.63
N SER A 240 17.35 9.75 -16.93
CA SER A 240 16.78 10.30 -18.17
C SER A 240 17.46 9.81 -19.44
N VAL A 241 18.74 9.43 -19.35
CA VAL A 241 19.54 8.92 -20.47
C VAL A 241 19.81 7.42 -20.41
N GLY A 242 19.20 6.73 -19.42
CA GLY A 242 19.29 5.26 -19.31
C GLY A 242 20.67 4.74 -18.87
N VAL A 243 21.40 5.51 -18.05
CA VAL A 243 22.75 5.17 -17.55
C VAL A 243 22.71 4.48 -16.18
N GLU A 244 21.53 4.15 -15.63
CA GLU A 244 21.36 3.28 -14.45
C GLU A 244 21.14 1.85 -14.83
#